data_eb507965d4da6b5694b614743bcbfa51
#
_entry.id   eb507965d4da6b5694b614743bcbfa51
#
_cell.length_a   1.000
_cell.length_b   1.000
_cell.length_c   1.000
_cell.angle_alpha   90.00
_cell.angle_beta   90.00
_cell.angle_gamma   90.00
#
_symmetry.space_group_name_H-M   'P 1'
#
loop_
_entity.id
_entity.type
_entity.pdbx_description
1 polymer ?
#
loop_
_entity_poly.entity_id
_entity_poly.type
_entity_poly.pdbx_seq_one_letter_code
_entity_poly.pdbx_strand_id
1 'polypeptide(L)'
;GWSTLSDVMGEATDAPGALCGDITEDTYLFAGTDYTLTCQTFVKAGATLTIEAGTTIKSAPDDGAGLAPALVIEQGAMIMAEGTADAPITFTSVLTDAELAATPRGQWGGLIINGYAPISTTGGTNFVEGLEGVPYGGSDAADNSGSLSYVRVWHGGRSIGQDNEINGITLAGVGSGTSVSHCEVAWNLD
;
A
#
# COMPACT_ATOMS: atom_id res chain seq x y z
N GLY A 1 11.83 -1.16 -29.68
CA GLY A 1 11.61 -1.67 -28.32
C GLY A 1 10.65 -0.76 -27.58
N TRP A 2 9.96 -1.27 -26.60
CA TRP A 2 9.13 -0.46 -25.71
C TRP A 2 10.05 0.17 -24.67
N SER A 3 9.83 1.44 -24.34
CA SER A 3 10.56 2.14 -23.29
C SER A 3 10.18 1.54 -21.93
N THR A 4 11.14 1.39 -21.05
CA THR A 4 10.89 1.06 -19.64
C THR A 4 10.38 2.31 -18.91
N LEU A 5 9.82 2.14 -17.71
CA LEU A 5 9.39 3.27 -16.89
C LEU A 5 10.56 4.23 -16.64
N SER A 6 11.75 3.72 -16.35
CA SER A 6 12.97 4.51 -16.17
C SER A 6 13.40 5.29 -17.41
N ASP A 7 13.15 4.76 -18.62
CA ASP A 7 13.47 5.46 -19.89
C ASP A 7 12.56 6.68 -20.14
N VAL A 8 11.34 6.63 -19.62
CA VAL A 8 10.31 7.66 -19.84
C VAL A 8 10.34 8.74 -18.77
N MET A 9 10.71 8.37 -17.54
CA MET A 9 10.59 9.23 -16.35
C MET A 9 11.77 10.20 -16.13
N GLY A 10 12.80 10.13 -16.96
CA GLY A 10 13.95 11.03 -16.86
C GLY A 10 14.68 10.91 -15.52
N GLU A 11 14.97 12.03 -14.85
CA GLU A 11 15.65 12.05 -13.55
C GLU A 11 14.73 11.73 -12.35
N ALA A 12 13.77 10.81 -12.49
CA ALA A 12 12.98 10.34 -11.36
C ALA A 12 13.94 9.78 -10.29
N THR A 13 13.93 10.37 -9.13
CA THR A 13 14.74 9.90 -8.00
C THR A 13 14.15 8.58 -7.50
N ASP A 14 14.98 7.54 -7.48
CA ASP A 14 14.64 6.30 -6.79
C ASP A 14 14.37 6.61 -5.30
N ALA A 15 13.33 5.99 -4.74
CA ALA A 15 13.06 6.12 -3.32
C ALA A 15 14.21 5.49 -2.51
N PRO A 16 14.48 5.99 -1.30
CA PRO A 16 15.40 5.30 -0.41
C PRO A 16 14.92 3.87 -0.17
N GLY A 17 15.84 2.92 -0.08
CA GLY A 17 15.52 1.51 0.13
C GLY A 17 14.67 1.23 1.38
N ALA A 18 14.75 2.09 2.41
CA ALA A 18 13.86 2.08 3.57
C ALA A 18 12.70 3.06 3.37
N LEU A 19 11.47 2.55 3.38
CA LEU A 19 10.24 3.32 3.30
C LEU A 19 9.67 3.51 4.71
N CYS A 20 9.54 4.77 5.14
CA CYS A 20 9.04 5.13 6.46
C CYS A 20 8.66 6.61 6.51
N GLY A 21 7.48 6.93 7.06
CA GLY A 21 6.99 8.31 7.17
C GLY A 21 6.31 8.82 5.91
N ASP A 22 6.33 10.13 5.69
CA ASP A 22 5.55 10.79 4.65
C ASP A 22 6.26 10.82 3.29
N ILE A 23 5.56 10.41 2.24
CA ILE A 23 5.92 10.60 0.83
C ILE A 23 5.10 11.78 0.32
N THR A 24 5.74 12.92 0.12
CA THR A 24 5.08 14.19 -0.22
C THR A 24 5.24 14.61 -1.67
N GLU A 25 6.02 13.84 -2.46
CA GLU A 25 6.32 14.09 -3.87
C GLU A 25 6.13 12.79 -4.67
N ASP A 26 5.97 12.92 -5.98
CA ASP A 26 5.89 11.78 -6.87
C ASP A 26 7.12 10.89 -6.72
N THR A 27 6.89 9.65 -6.35
CA THR A 27 7.93 8.69 -5.98
C THR A 27 7.80 7.43 -6.82
N TYR A 28 8.95 6.89 -7.24
CA TYR A 28 9.05 5.72 -8.09
C TYR A 28 9.80 4.60 -7.39
N LEU A 29 9.24 3.39 -7.44
CA LEU A 29 9.90 2.16 -6.99
C LEU A 29 10.21 1.30 -8.21
N PHE A 30 11.50 1.06 -8.46
CA PHE A 30 11.98 0.33 -9.62
C PHE A 30 12.21 -1.15 -9.33
N ALA A 31 11.94 -2.00 -10.33
CA ALA A 31 12.26 -3.41 -10.25
C ALA A 31 13.78 -3.63 -10.08
N GLY A 32 14.14 -4.63 -9.28
CA GLY A 32 15.54 -4.93 -8.99
C GLY A 32 16.17 -4.12 -7.86
N THR A 33 15.44 -3.16 -7.29
CA THR A 33 15.83 -2.45 -6.06
C THR A 33 15.16 -3.10 -4.85
N ASP A 34 15.91 -3.24 -3.75
CA ASP A 34 15.37 -3.76 -2.49
C ASP A 34 14.69 -2.65 -1.68
N TYR A 35 13.38 -2.76 -1.49
CA TYR A 35 12.60 -1.83 -0.66
C TYR A 35 12.11 -2.51 0.61
N THR A 36 12.20 -1.80 1.73
CA THR A 36 11.72 -2.29 3.02
C THR A 36 10.85 -1.24 3.71
N LEU A 37 9.58 -1.57 3.95
CA LEU A 37 8.71 -0.83 4.87
C LEU A 37 9.21 -1.07 6.30
N THR A 38 9.70 -0.04 6.95
CA THR A 38 10.25 -0.12 8.32
C THR A 38 9.36 0.54 9.36
N CYS A 39 8.37 1.33 8.94
CA CYS A 39 7.31 1.90 9.76
C CYS A 39 6.07 2.17 8.89
N GLN A 40 5.05 2.81 9.44
CA GLN A 40 3.92 3.30 8.66
C GLN A 40 4.41 4.36 7.66
N THR A 41 4.07 4.17 6.40
CA THR A 41 4.45 5.04 5.28
C THR A 41 3.19 5.63 4.68
N PHE A 42 3.12 6.95 4.55
CA PHE A 42 1.95 7.69 4.10
C PHE A 42 2.24 8.42 2.79
N VAL A 43 1.56 8.06 1.71
CA VAL A 43 1.57 8.86 0.48
C VAL A 43 0.58 9.99 0.66
N LYS A 44 1.08 11.21 0.66
CA LYS A 44 0.31 12.41 1.00
C LYS A 44 -0.44 12.96 -0.20
N ALA A 45 -1.52 13.69 0.07
CA ALA A 45 -2.33 14.35 -0.96
C ALA A 45 -1.47 15.12 -1.97
N GLY A 46 -1.71 14.89 -3.25
CA GLY A 46 -0.97 15.48 -4.36
C GLY A 46 0.24 14.68 -4.84
N ALA A 47 0.68 13.67 -4.09
CA ALA A 47 1.76 12.76 -4.49
C ALA A 47 1.21 11.47 -5.13
N THR A 48 1.97 10.91 -6.05
CA THR A 48 1.74 9.60 -6.66
C THR A 48 2.88 8.65 -6.35
N LEU A 49 2.58 7.49 -5.79
CA LEU A 49 3.52 6.39 -5.68
C LEU A 49 3.37 5.45 -6.87
N THR A 50 4.37 5.41 -7.74
CA THR A 50 4.40 4.53 -8.90
C THR A 50 5.35 3.36 -8.65
N ILE A 51 4.87 2.14 -8.89
CA ILE A 51 5.62 0.90 -8.63
C ILE A 51 5.75 0.13 -9.94
N GLU A 52 6.98 -0.09 -10.37
CA GLU A 52 7.29 -0.84 -11.58
C GLU A 52 6.91 -2.32 -11.45
N ALA A 53 6.47 -2.92 -12.56
CA ALA A 53 6.15 -4.35 -12.63
C ALA A 53 7.36 -5.21 -12.21
N GLY A 54 7.13 -6.22 -11.37
CA GLY A 54 8.17 -7.09 -10.83
C GLY A 54 8.86 -6.59 -9.56
N THR A 55 8.49 -5.40 -9.07
CA THR A 55 9.02 -4.87 -7.81
C THR A 55 8.54 -5.70 -6.62
N THR A 56 9.45 -5.97 -5.69
CA THR A 56 9.11 -6.57 -4.39
C THR A 56 9.38 -5.59 -3.27
N ILE A 57 8.35 -5.29 -2.48
CA ILE A 57 8.42 -4.48 -1.28
C ILE A 57 8.26 -5.41 -0.08
N LYS A 58 9.28 -5.47 0.78
CA LYS A 58 9.28 -6.27 2.00
C LYS A 58 8.96 -5.38 3.19
N SER A 59 8.20 -5.89 4.14
CA SER A 59 7.94 -5.20 5.39
C SER A 59 8.79 -5.79 6.52
N ALA A 60 9.39 -4.94 7.33
CA ALA A 60 9.93 -5.33 8.61
C ALA A 60 8.79 -5.87 9.50
N PRO A 61 9.05 -6.82 10.40
CA PRO A 61 8.05 -7.26 11.37
C PRO A 61 7.77 -6.12 12.37
N ASP A 62 6.57 -6.16 12.95
CA ASP A 62 6.28 -5.35 14.12
C ASP A 62 7.21 -5.77 15.28
N ASP A 63 7.93 -4.82 15.82
CA ASP A 63 8.84 -5.04 16.97
C ASP A 63 8.12 -5.12 18.31
N GLY A 64 6.79 -4.99 18.31
CA GLY A 64 5.96 -5.01 19.51
C GLY A 64 6.01 -3.73 20.35
N ALA A 65 6.80 -2.73 19.93
CA ALA A 65 6.95 -1.45 20.64
C ALA A 65 6.13 -0.32 20.01
N GLY A 66 5.54 -0.56 18.84
CA GLY A 66 4.84 0.45 18.07
C GLY A 66 3.75 -0.10 17.17
N LEU A 67 3.39 0.68 16.20
CA LEU A 67 2.42 0.32 15.17
C LEU A 67 3.11 -0.50 14.07
N ALA A 68 2.47 -1.57 13.62
CA ALA A 68 3.00 -2.37 12.53
C ALA A 68 3.24 -1.51 11.28
N PRO A 69 4.32 -1.75 10.51
CA PRO A 69 4.52 -1.10 9.23
C PRO A 69 3.32 -1.32 8.32
N ALA A 70 2.90 -0.27 7.62
CA ALA A 70 1.80 -0.29 6.66
C ALA A 70 2.06 0.75 5.55
N LEU A 71 1.49 0.54 4.38
CA LEU A 71 1.50 1.54 3.30
C LEU A 71 0.11 2.15 3.19
N VAL A 72 0.02 3.46 3.41
CA VAL A 72 -1.23 4.21 3.42
C VAL A 72 -1.23 5.23 2.28
N ILE A 73 -2.20 5.13 1.40
CA ILE A 73 -2.47 6.13 0.36
C ILE A 73 -3.57 7.03 0.91
N GLU A 74 -3.24 8.26 1.26
CA GLU A 74 -4.20 9.21 1.82
C GLU A 74 -5.15 9.76 0.76
N GLN A 75 -6.23 10.37 1.19
CA GLN A 75 -7.15 11.07 0.28
C GLN A 75 -6.41 12.10 -0.58
N GLY A 76 -6.63 12.06 -1.89
CA GLY A 76 -5.97 12.94 -2.87
C GLY A 76 -4.55 12.54 -3.22
N ALA A 77 -4.03 11.44 -2.68
CA ALA A 77 -2.86 10.75 -3.18
C ALA A 77 -3.26 9.63 -4.16
N MET A 78 -2.30 9.09 -4.89
CA MET A 78 -2.52 7.97 -5.80
C MET A 78 -1.45 6.89 -5.66
N ILE A 79 -1.84 5.64 -5.94
CA ILE A 79 -0.92 4.53 -6.17
C ILE A 79 -1.09 3.98 -7.59
N MET A 80 0.00 3.88 -8.32
CA MET A 80 0.06 3.25 -9.64
C MET A 80 0.91 1.99 -9.52
N ALA A 81 0.28 0.86 -9.24
CA ALA A 81 0.92 -0.43 -9.05
C ALA A 81 0.40 -1.41 -10.12
N GLU A 82 0.96 -1.30 -11.32
CA GLU A 82 0.53 -2.06 -12.49
C GLU A 82 1.58 -3.13 -12.84
N GLY A 83 1.50 -4.26 -12.16
CA GLY A 83 2.27 -5.44 -12.50
C GLY A 83 1.74 -6.16 -13.76
N THR A 84 2.33 -7.29 -14.07
CA THR A 84 1.88 -8.20 -15.13
C THR A 84 1.84 -9.64 -14.62
N ALA A 85 1.22 -10.55 -15.37
CA ALA A 85 1.21 -11.97 -15.00
C ALA A 85 2.61 -12.56 -14.85
N ASP A 86 3.57 -12.11 -15.67
CA ASP A 86 4.94 -12.58 -15.67
C ASP A 86 5.84 -11.78 -14.70
N ALA A 87 5.43 -10.57 -14.32
CA ALA A 87 6.15 -9.67 -13.42
C ALA A 87 5.18 -9.00 -12.42
N PRO A 88 4.58 -9.76 -11.48
CA PRO A 88 3.68 -9.21 -10.49
C PRO A 88 4.44 -8.33 -9.50
N ILE A 89 3.76 -7.32 -8.95
CA ILE A 89 4.25 -6.54 -7.83
C ILE A 89 3.92 -7.30 -6.54
N THR A 90 4.88 -7.44 -5.64
CA THR A 90 4.70 -8.24 -4.42
C THR A 90 5.00 -7.43 -3.16
N PHE A 91 4.03 -7.34 -2.26
CA PHE A 91 4.22 -6.89 -0.89
C PHE A 91 4.26 -8.11 0.03
N THR A 92 5.32 -8.25 0.83
CA THR A 92 5.54 -9.41 1.69
C THR A 92 6.32 -9.03 2.95
N SER A 93 6.75 -10.02 3.73
CA SER A 93 7.60 -9.82 4.91
C SER A 93 9.08 -10.02 4.57
N VAL A 94 9.99 -9.41 5.36
CA VAL A 94 11.43 -9.70 5.31
C VAL A 94 11.78 -11.07 5.91
N LEU A 95 10.86 -11.69 6.64
CA LEU A 95 11.09 -12.99 7.29
C LEU A 95 11.39 -14.09 6.25
N THR A 96 12.24 -15.01 6.63
CA THR A 96 12.56 -16.19 5.83
C THR A 96 11.39 -17.16 5.75
N ASP A 97 11.38 -18.04 4.76
CA ASP A 97 10.34 -19.08 4.59
C ASP A 97 10.20 -19.95 5.85
N ALA A 98 11.30 -20.21 6.56
CA ALA A 98 11.27 -21.01 7.79
C ALA A 98 10.58 -20.29 8.95
N GLU A 99 10.77 -18.96 9.07
CA GLU A 99 10.10 -18.12 10.06
C GLU A 99 8.63 -17.97 9.70
N LEU A 100 8.31 -17.71 8.43
CA LEU A 100 6.94 -17.63 7.95
C LEU A 100 6.17 -18.94 8.05
N ALA A 101 6.83 -20.09 7.94
CA ALA A 101 6.20 -21.40 8.17
C ALA A 101 5.67 -21.55 9.60
N ALA A 102 6.31 -20.92 10.58
CA ALA A 102 5.88 -20.94 11.99
C ALA A 102 4.76 -19.91 12.27
N THR A 103 4.86 -18.71 11.66
CA THR A 103 3.92 -17.60 11.87
C THR A 103 3.59 -16.90 10.55
N PRO A 104 2.77 -17.51 9.68
CA PRO A 104 2.60 -17.02 8.31
C PRO A 104 1.72 -15.76 8.18
N ARG A 105 1.04 -15.32 9.23
CA ARG A 105 0.02 -14.25 9.18
C ARG A 105 0.38 -13.07 10.06
N GLY A 106 -0.12 -11.89 9.70
CA GLY A 106 -0.04 -10.70 10.55
C GLY A 106 1.39 -10.23 10.81
N GLN A 107 2.26 -10.32 9.81
CA GLN A 107 3.65 -9.87 9.95
C GLN A 107 3.80 -8.36 9.76
N TRP A 108 2.84 -7.73 9.09
CA TRP A 108 2.78 -6.30 8.83
C TRP A 108 1.31 -5.84 8.68
N GLY A 109 1.06 -4.53 8.65
CA GLY A 109 -0.29 -3.99 8.59
C GLY A 109 -1.01 -4.36 7.29
N GLY A 110 -0.56 -3.84 6.18
CA GLY A 110 -1.21 -4.03 4.89
C GLY A 110 -1.14 -2.77 4.02
N LEU A 111 -1.88 -2.81 2.91
CA LEU A 111 -2.04 -1.71 1.97
C LEU A 111 -3.42 -1.06 2.19
N ILE A 112 -3.43 0.24 2.51
CA ILE A 112 -4.64 1.01 2.78
C ILE A 112 -4.78 2.12 1.77
N ILE A 113 -5.94 2.25 1.12
CA ILE A 113 -6.21 3.26 0.11
C ILE A 113 -7.47 4.02 0.49
N ASN A 114 -7.32 5.31 0.79
CA ASN A 114 -8.38 6.22 1.22
C ASN A 114 -8.79 7.15 0.08
N GLY A 115 -10.07 7.19 -0.23
CA GLY A 115 -10.64 8.04 -1.27
C GLY A 115 -11.73 8.97 -0.78
N TYR A 116 -12.23 9.83 -1.68
CA TYR A 116 -13.26 10.83 -1.41
C TYR A 116 -14.69 10.37 -1.79
N ALA A 117 -14.89 9.09 -2.13
CA ALA A 117 -16.22 8.63 -2.53
C ALA A 117 -17.22 8.63 -1.35
N PRO A 118 -18.53 8.77 -1.64
CA PRO A 118 -19.56 8.71 -0.61
C PRO A 118 -19.55 7.36 0.13
N ILE A 119 -19.71 7.46 1.45
CA ILE A 119 -19.85 6.31 2.35
C ILE A 119 -21.14 6.41 3.17
N SER A 120 -21.58 5.29 3.74
CA SER A 120 -22.83 5.22 4.50
C SER A 120 -22.74 5.75 5.94
N THR A 121 -21.56 6.14 6.39
CA THR A 121 -21.35 6.66 7.76
C THR A 121 -22.03 8.02 7.93
N THR A 122 -22.64 8.26 9.08
CA THR A 122 -23.21 9.56 9.43
C THR A 122 -22.12 10.63 9.37
N GLY A 123 -22.37 11.69 8.60
CA GLY A 123 -21.38 12.75 8.35
C GLY A 123 -20.53 12.54 7.11
N GLY A 124 -20.61 11.38 6.43
CA GLY A 124 -19.99 11.12 5.14
C GLY A 124 -18.47 10.94 5.16
N THR A 125 -17.83 10.93 6.33
CA THR A 125 -16.40 10.68 6.52
C THR A 125 -16.18 9.76 7.72
N ASN A 126 -15.06 9.01 7.71
CA ASN A 126 -14.64 8.16 8.82
C ASN A 126 -13.11 7.99 8.80
N PHE A 127 -12.57 7.24 9.73
CA PHE A 127 -11.16 6.85 9.80
C PHE A 127 -11.04 5.34 9.68
N VAL A 128 -10.00 4.89 8.99
CA VAL A 128 -9.63 3.47 9.04
C VAL A 128 -9.23 3.13 10.46
N GLU A 129 -9.66 2.00 10.93
CA GLU A 129 -9.38 1.51 12.28
C GLU A 129 -7.87 1.55 12.58
N GLY A 130 -7.49 2.14 13.71
CA GLY A 130 -6.09 2.35 14.08
C GLY A 130 -5.34 3.46 13.37
N LEU A 131 -5.97 4.20 12.43
CA LEU A 131 -5.38 5.33 11.69
C LEU A 131 -6.14 6.64 11.99
N GLU A 132 -6.22 7.03 13.25
CA GLU A 132 -6.84 8.29 13.63
C GLU A 132 -6.15 9.49 12.97
N GLY A 133 -6.94 10.41 12.41
CA GLY A 133 -6.40 11.58 11.71
C GLY A 133 -6.13 11.38 10.22
N VAL A 134 -6.33 10.17 9.67
CA VAL A 134 -6.23 9.87 8.24
C VAL A 134 -7.62 9.51 7.71
N PRO A 135 -8.42 10.49 7.26
CA PRO A 135 -9.81 10.27 6.90
C PRO A 135 -10.00 9.55 5.57
N TYR A 136 -11.21 8.98 5.39
CA TYR A 136 -11.72 8.54 4.11
C TYR A 136 -13.21 8.92 3.97
N GLY A 137 -13.73 8.85 2.75
CA GLY A 137 -15.11 9.24 2.43
C GLY A 137 -15.23 10.71 2.05
N GLY A 138 -16.37 11.07 1.52
CA GLY A 138 -16.63 12.40 1.00
C GLY A 138 -17.84 12.43 0.07
N SER A 139 -17.74 13.14 -1.05
CA SER A 139 -18.85 13.32 -2.00
C SER A 139 -18.48 13.05 -3.46
N ASP A 140 -17.25 12.67 -3.75
CA ASP A 140 -16.80 12.40 -5.12
C ASP A 140 -16.92 10.91 -5.48
N ALA A 141 -18.06 10.53 -6.07
CA ALA A 141 -18.29 9.16 -6.51
C ALA A 141 -17.32 8.70 -7.62
N ALA A 142 -16.66 9.64 -8.31
CA ALA A 142 -15.70 9.37 -9.37
C ALA A 142 -14.25 9.43 -8.88
N ASP A 143 -14.04 9.55 -7.56
CA ASP A 143 -12.71 9.58 -6.95
C ASP A 143 -11.77 8.54 -7.57
N ASN A 144 -10.53 8.95 -7.77
CA ASN A 144 -9.47 8.13 -8.33
C ASN A 144 -8.27 8.12 -7.39
N SER A 145 -8.12 7.03 -6.67
CA SER A 145 -6.96 6.77 -5.80
C SER A 145 -5.88 5.91 -6.49
N GLY A 146 -6.03 5.63 -7.79
CA GLY A 146 -5.04 4.95 -8.62
C GLY A 146 -5.46 3.56 -9.11
N SER A 147 -4.46 2.72 -9.38
CA SER A 147 -4.65 1.40 -9.99
C SER A 147 -3.80 0.33 -9.32
N LEU A 148 -4.42 -0.82 -9.02
CA LEU A 148 -3.74 -2.05 -8.64
C LEU A 148 -4.02 -3.12 -9.69
N SER A 149 -2.98 -3.66 -10.33
CA SER A 149 -3.10 -4.77 -11.26
C SER A 149 -1.95 -5.76 -11.07
N TYR A 150 -2.26 -7.06 -10.99
CA TYR A 150 -1.27 -8.10 -10.68
C TYR A 150 -0.42 -7.79 -9.46
N VAL A 151 -1.09 -7.40 -8.37
CA VAL A 151 -0.47 -7.10 -7.08
C VAL A 151 -0.72 -8.24 -6.10
N ARG A 152 0.32 -8.71 -5.44
CA ARG A 152 0.27 -9.69 -4.37
C ARG A 152 0.50 -9.02 -3.03
N VAL A 153 -0.38 -9.26 -2.06
CA VAL A 153 -0.23 -8.81 -0.68
C VAL A 153 -0.25 -10.02 0.23
N TRP A 154 0.92 -10.35 0.76
CA TRP A 154 1.14 -11.55 1.55
C TRP A 154 1.56 -11.24 2.98
N HIS A 155 1.11 -12.07 3.93
CA HIS A 155 1.52 -12.06 5.33
C HIS A 155 1.11 -10.80 6.14
N GLY A 156 0.19 -10.00 5.61
CA GLY A 156 -0.32 -8.78 6.25
C GLY A 156 -1.48 -9.04 7.21
N GLY A 157 -2.26 -7.98 7.47
CA GLY A 157 -3.47 -8.05 8.30
C GLY A 157 -3.21 -7.89 9.80
N ARG A 158 -2.04 -7.33 10.20
CA ARG A 158 -1.73 -7.12 11.61
C ARG A 158 -2.42 -5.89 12.15
N SER A 159 -2.66 -5.89 13.46
CA SER A 159 -3.10 -4.71 14.19
C SER A 159 -2.10 -3.57 14.03
N ILE A 160 -2.59 -2.38 13.69
CA ILE A 160 -1.81 -1.13 13.60
C ILE A 160 -2.15 -0.15 14.71
N GLY A 161 -2.99 -0.54 15.65
CA GLY A 161 -3.40 0.22 16.81
C GLY A 161 -3.91 -0.71 17.91
N GLN A 162 -4.32 -0.16 19.04
CA GLN A 162 -4.86 -0.95 20.12
C GLN A 162 -6.25 -1.50 19.72
N ASP A 163 -6.39 -2.83 19.70
CA ASP A 163 -7.61 -3.57 19.37
C ASP A 163 -8.12 -3.31 17.94
N ASN A 164 -7.22 -2.88 17.02
CA ASN A 164 -7.58 -2.52 15.65
C ASN A 164 -6.77 -3.35 14.64
N GLU A 165 -7.44 -4.15 13.87
CA GLU A 165 -6.86 -5.00 12.82
C GLU A 165 -7.06 -4.38 11.44
N ILE A 166 -6.09 -4.56 10.55
CA ILE A 166 -6.20 -4.14 9.16
C ILE A 166 -6.25 -5.35 8.26
N ASN A 167 -7.01 -5.26 7.20
CA ASN A 167 -7.00 -6.25 6.12
C ASN A 167 -5.70 -6.16 5.31
N GLY A 168 -5.36 -7.22 4.58
CA GLY A 168 -4.24 -7.18 3.65
C GLY A 168 -4.35 -6.03 2.65
N ILE A 169 -5.54 -5.80 2.08
CA ILE A 169 -5.87 -4.61 1.28
C ILE A 169 -7.15 -3.98 1.83
N THR A 170 -7.08 -2.70 2.22
CA THR A 170 -8.24 -1.91 2.62
C THR A 170 -8.56 -0.86 1.56
N LEU A 171 -9.78 -0.88 1.02
CA LEU A 171 -10.31 0.14 0.11
C LEU A 171 -11.36 0.97 0.85
N ALA A 172 -10.96 2.13 1.32
CA ALA A 172 -11.78 2.98 2.18
C ALA A 172 -12.28 4.22 1.42
N GLY A 173 -13.53 4.20 1.00
CA GLY A 173 -14.16 5.32 0.28
C GLY A 173 -13.52 5.65 -1.06
N VAL A 174 -12.93 4.67 -1.76
CA VAL A 174 -12.42 4.86 -3.12
C VAL A 174 -13.57 4.92 -4.12
N GLY A 175 -13.42 5.74 -5.17
CA GLY A 175 -14.46 5.96 -6.16
C GLY A 175 -14.29 5.14 -7.43
N SER A 176 -15.17 5.37 -8.40
CA SER A 176 -15.20 4.61 -9.66
C SER A 176 -14.00 4.86 -10.59
N GLY A 177 -13.18 5.87 -10.30
CA GLY A 177 -11.92 6.11 -11.00
C GLY A 177 -10.79 5.18 -10.55
N THR A 178 -10.92 4.57 -9.36
CA THR A 178 -9.94 3.61 -8.82
C THR A 178 -10.16 2.23 -9.44
N SER A 179 -9.09 1.56 -9.86
CA SER A 179 -9.17 0.23 -10.43
C SER A 179 -8.38 -0.80 -9.65
N VAL A 180 -8.98 -1.99 -9.44
CA VAL A 180 -8.34 -3.13 -8.78
C VAL A 180 -8.63 -4.39 -9.57
N SER A 181 -7.60 -5.05 -10.07
CA SER A 181 -7.74 -6.26 -10.88
C SER A 181 -6.58 -7.22 -10.69
N HIS A 182 -6.83 -8.53 -10.83
CA HIS A 182 -5.80 -9.58 -10.79
C HIS A 182 -4.92 -9.52 -9.53
N CYS A 183 -5.49 -9.10 -8.40
CA CYS A 183 -4.78 -9.03 -7.11
C CYS A 183 -4.93 -10.34 -6.34
N GLU A 184 -3.91 -10.67 -5.58
CA GLU A 184 -3.88 -11.83 -4.68
C GLU A 184 -3.60 -11.36 -3.25
N VAL A 185 -4.46 -11.76 -2.31
CA VAL A 185 -4.28 -11.54 -0.87
C VAL A 185 -4.16 -12.92 -0.22
N ALA A 186 -3.00 -13.23 0.34
CA ALA A 186 -2.74 -14.56 0.89
C ALA A 186 -1.96 -14.52 2.21
N TRP A 187 -2.24 -15.49 3.08
CA TRP A 187 -1.64 -15.61 4.42
C TRP A 187 -1.78 -14.35 5.29
N ASN A 188 -2.83 -13.59 5.09
CA ASN A 188 -3.14 -12.45 5.95
C ASN A 188 -3.89 -12.92 7.20
N LEU A 189 -3.83 -12.13 8.28
CA LEU A 189 -4.53 -12.42 9.52
C LEU A 189 -6.01 -12.09 9.34
N ASP A 190 -6.29 -10.97 8.64
CA ASP A 190 -7.61 -10.51 8.26
C ASP A 190 -7.64 -10.08 6.78
#